data_a1b7175758479db4cb09dad2251c11fa
#
_entry.id   a1b7175758479db4cb09dad2251c11fa
#
_cell.length_a   1.000
_cell.length_b   1.000
_cell.length_c   1.000
_cell.angle_alpha   90.00
_cell.angle_beta   90.00
_cell.angle_gamma   90.00
#
_symmetry.space_group_name_H-M   'P 1'
#
loop_
_entity.id
_entity.type
_entity.pdbx_description
1 polymer ?
#
loop_
_entity_poly.entity_id
_entity_poly.type
_entity_poly.pdbx_seq_one_letter_code
_entity_poly.pdbx_strand_id
1 'polypeptide(L)'
;MRTRDYYLKREATLSDSDTTILDINVKDPISAFTIQIEATNGATSCTDHELADDISSIELVDGSNVLWSLDMAAARGLNFFESKRMPFEVCSEGAADVQQVSCMINFGRWLNDLNYYFDATRFNNPQLRITHALTISATVGFATGTGKLTVRARLIEEGVTGYKGFLSAKEVISYTSGTSGDREIDLPRNYPYRMMLLKALLTTYTHAEVLSKHKLSLDADAAVPFNDYTEDLAERNIEDFGYAEQVKEILSADNGTCLMDLYNIRRANVRTKTAQQLAFVETIDAEQLTLGVYDLDAGATIALQASAQIIEADVQGSEPYSLIAIPFGRLTEPTDWLKANHYGDIKLFSTQAAAGACSVILQQLHE
;
A
#
# COMPACT_ATOMS: atom_id res chain seq x y z
N MET A 1 26.02 8.69 -14.36
CA MET A 1 25.04 8.90 -13.26
C MET A 1 25.64 8.42 -11.96
N ARG A 2 25.70 9.25 -10.96
CA ARG A 2 26.10 8.91 -9.59
C ARG A 2 24.96 9.25 -8.64
N THR A 3 24.66 8.35 -7.73
CA THR A 3 23.60 8.50 -6.71
C THR A 3 24.19 8.24 -5.33
N ARG A 4 23.59 8.86 -4.32
CA ARG A 4 23.90 8.56 -2.91
C ARG A 4 22.64 8.56 -2.07
N ASP A 5 22.68 7.84 -0.98
CA ASP A 5 21.64 7.87 0.03
C ASP A 5 21.99 8.91 1.11
N TYR A 6 20.99 9.71 1.47
CA TYR A 6 21.06 10.70 2.53
C TYR A 6 19.97 10.45 3.55
N TYR A 7 20.33 10.34 4.82
CA TYR A 7 19.36 10.11 5.90
C TYR A 7 18.85 11.43 6.45
N LEU A 8 17.55 11.70 6.29
CA LEU A 8 16.86 12.78 6.99
C LEU A 8 16.66 12.41 8.46
N LYS A 9 16.36 11.14 8.73
CA LYS A 9 16.31 10.51 10.06
C LYS A 9 16.86 9.10 9.96
N ARG A 10 17.49 8.63 11.04
CA ARG A 10 17.99 7.26 11.14
C ARG A 10 17.68 6.69 12.51
N GLU A 11 16.90 5.62 12.58
CA GLU A 11 16.52 4.91 13.81
C GLU A 11 16.06 5.86 14.94
N ALA A 12 15.37 6.94 14.56
CA ALA A 12 14.88 7.91 15.54
C ALA A 12 13.70 7.33 16.29
N THR A 13 13.73 7.39 17.63
CA THR A 13 12.61 6.97 18.47
C THR A 13 11.35 7.78 18.13
N LEU A 14 10.23 7.09 17.96
CA LEU A 14 8.90 7.67 17.81
C LEU A 14 8.19 7.65 19.17
N SER A 15 7.38 8.65 19.44
CA SER A 15 6.30 8.55 20.44
C SER A 15 5.24 7.56 19.97
N ASP A 16 4.39 7.09 20.88
CA ASP A 16 3.34 6.13 20.52
C ASP A 16 2.30 6.75 19.55
N SER A 17 2.10 8.08 19.61
CA SER A 17 1.23 8.80 18.66
C SER A 17 1.73 10.23 18.47
N ASP A 18 1.99 10.63 17.22
CA ASP A 18 2.48 11.97 16.85
C ASP A 18 2.45 12.20 15.34
N THR A 19 2.77 13.42 14.93
CA THR A 19 3.17 13.75 13.56
C THR A 19 4.62 14.19 13.52
N THR A 20 5.47 13.34 12.96
CA THR A 20 6.88 13.68 12.74
C THR A 20 7.01 14.58 11.51
N ILE A 21 7.63 15.75 11.68
CA ILE A 21 7.88 16.72 10.61
C ILE A 21 9.38 16.78 10.32
N LEU A 22 9.75 16.61 9.06
CA LEU A 22 11.12 16.63 8.57
C LEU A 22 11.28 17.71 7.49
N ASP A 23 12.08 18.73 7.76
CA ASP A 23 12.43 19.75 6.77
C ASP A 23 13.37 19.16 5.71
N ILE A 24 13.08 19.43 4.43
CA ILE A 24 13.86 18.94 3.30
C ILE A 24 14.81 20.06 2.84
N ASN A 25 16.01 20.09 3.46
CA ASN A 25 17.04 21.10 3.17
C ASN A 25 18.11 20.60 2.19
N VAL A 26 17.77 19.61 1.35
CA VAL A 26 18.68 19.01 0.37
C VAL A 26 18.64 19.79 -0.92
N LYS A 27 19.83 20.08 -1.50
CA LYS A 27 19.96 20.83 -2.76
C LYS A 27 20.07 19.94 -3.99
N ASP A 28 20.49 18.69 -3.80
CA ASP A 28 20.58 17.72 -4.89
C ASP A 28 19.20 17.21 -5.27
N PRO A 29 18.96 16.89 -6.55
CA PRO A 29 17.73 16.26 -7.01
C PRO A 29 17.42 14.96 -6.27
N ILE A 30 16.18 14.81 -5.83
CA ILE A 30 15.72 13.65 -5.06
C ILE A 30 14.95 12.72 -5.99
N SER A 31 15.47 11.51 -6.20
CA SER A 31 14.79 10.47 -6.97
C SER A 31 13.62 9.85 -6.20
N ALA A 32 13.83 9.56 -4.92
CA ALA A 32 12.83 8.94 -4.06
C ALA A 32 13.13 9.18 -2.58
N PHE A 33 12.08 9.13 -1.75
CA PHE A 33 12.21 8.88 -0.31
C PHE A 33 11.88 7.43 -0.01
N THR A 34 12.66 6.80 0.85
CA THR A 34 12.30 5.53 1.51
C THR A 34 11.97 5.83 2.95
N ILE A 35 10.80 5.46 3.39
CA ILE A 35 10.29 5.61 4.76
C ILE A 35 10.18 4.20 5.33
N GLN A 36 10.79 3.99 6.48
CA GLN A 36 10.79 2.71 7.19
C GLN A 36 10.43 2.95 8.65
N ILE A 37 9.47 2.19 9.13
CA ILE A 37 9.02 2.22 10.51
C ILE A 37 9.19 0.82 11.10
N GLU A 38 9.59 0.78 12.36
CA GLU A 38 9.81 -0.44 13.14
C GLU A 38 9.11 -0.27 14.48
N ALA A 39 8.48 -1.33 14.98
CA ALA A 39 7.94 -1.39 16.33
C ALA A 39 8.02 -2.83 16.87
N THR A 40 8.10 -2.98 18.19
CA THR A 40 8.14 -4.29 18.85
C THR A 40 6.75 -4.66 19.30
N ASN A 41 6.34 -5.88 19.03
CA ASN A 41 5.06 -6.45 19.44
C ASN A 41 4.88 -6.39 20.97
N GLY A 42 3.63 -6.44 21.40
CA GLY A 42 3.27 -6.56 22.81
C GLY A 42 3.89 -7.79 23.50
N ALA A 43 3.84 -7.80 24.81
CA ALA A 43 4.52 -8.82 25.61
C ALA A 43 3.99 -10.26 25.38
N THR A 44 2.78 -10.40 24.86
CA THR A 44 2.15 -11.71 24.62
C THR A 44 2.09 -12.02 23.12
N SER A 45 1.74 -11.04 22.29
CA SER A 45 1.59 -11.20 20.83
C SER A 45 1.24 -9.86 20.18
N CYS A 46 1.04 -9.88 18.86
CA CYS A 46 0.39 -8.81 18.07
C CYS A 46 -0.50 -9.50 17.03
N THR A 47 -1.68 -9.94 17.43
CA THR A 47 -2.60 -10.76 16.62
C THR A 47 -3.47 -9.88 15.71
N ASP A 48 -3.58 -10.26 14.44
CA ASP A 48 -4.44 -9.61 13.44
C ASP A 48 -4.25 -8.09 13.33
N HIS A 49 -3.03 -7.59 13.58
CA HIS A 49 -2.70 -6.19 13.48
C HIS A 49 -1.33 -6.00 12.84
N GLU A 50 -1.23 -5.04 11.94
CA GLU A 50 -0.01 -4.75 11.20
C GLU A 50 0.44 -3.32 11.41
N LEU A 51 1.76 -3.13 11.42
CA LEU A 51 2.36 -1.82 11.62
C LEU A 51 1.99 -0.80 10.52
N ALA A 52 1.64 -1.27 9.32
CA ALA A 52 1.19 -0.42 8.23
C ALA A 52 -0.10 0.34 8.56
N ASP A 53 -1.00 -0.26 9.33
CA ASP A 53 -2.31 0.32 9.67
C ASP A 53 -2.18 1.51 10.63
N ASP A 54 -1.11 1.55 11.42
CA ASP A 54 -0.86 2.62 12.39
C ASP A 54 -0.28 3.90 11.77
N ILE A 55 0.10 3.89 10.47
CA ILE A 55 0.63 5.05 9.76
C ILE A 55 -0.46 5.64 8.85
N SER A 56 -1.25 6.54 9.42
CA SER A 56 -2.45 7.08 8.78
C SER A 56 -2.19 8.09 7.69
N SER A 57 -1.03 8.75 7.68
CA SER A 57 -0.70 9.75 6.64
C SER A 57 0.80 9.93 6.47
N ILE A 58 1.21 9.95 5.22
CA ILE A 58 2.54 10.36 4.76
C ILE A 58 2.32 11.47 3.76
N GLU A 59 2.83 12.68 4.05
CA GLU A 59 2.61 13.85 3.22
C GLU A 59 3.93 14.53 2.87
N LEU A 60 4.10 14.88 1.60
CA LEU A 60 5.07 15.85 1.15
C LEU A 60 4.36 17.18 0.91
N VAL A 61 4.76 18.22 1.61
CA VAL A 61 4.09 19.53 1.55
C VAL A 61 5.07 20.67 1.28
N ASP A 62 4.57 21.77 0.70
CA ASP A 62 5.23 23.08 0.67
C ASP A 62 4.29 24.11 1.32
N GLY A 63 4.52 24.40 2.58
CA GLY A 63 3.60 25.19 3.39
C GLY A 63 2.23 24.53 3.53
N SER A 64 1.19 25.12 2.93
CA SER A 64 -0.18 24.56 2.88
C SER A 64 -0.46 23.73 1.62
N ASN A 65 0.47 23.72 0.66
CA ASN A 65 0.28 22.98 -0.57
C ASN A 65 0.75 21.54 -0.39
N VAL A 66 -0.16 20.58 -0.48
CA VAL A 66 0.14 19.16 -0.43
C VAL A 66 0.62 18.72 -1.82
N LEU A 67 1.85 18.23 -1.90
CA LEU A 67 2.47 17.76 -3.13
C LEU A 67 2.28 16.25 -3.33
N TRP A 68 2.28 15.47 -2.26
CA TRP A 68 2.04 14.03 -2.25
C TRP A 68 1.37 13.65 -0.92
N SER A 69 0.39 12.73 -0.91
CA SER A 69 -0.30 12.32 0.33
C SER A 69 -0.98 10.96 0.16
N LEU A 70 -0.55 9.97 0.94
CA LEU A 70 -1.18 8.64 1.07
C LEU A 70 -0.98 8.11 2.50
N ASP A 71 -1.81 7.14 2.92
CA ASP A 71 -1.51 6.27 4.05
C ASP A 71 -0.41 5.26 3.69
N MET A 72 0.12 4.53 4.66
CA MET A 72 1.20 3.56 4.42
C MET A 72 0.73 2.41 3.52
N ALA A 73 -0.46 1.89 3.74
CA ALA A 73 -1.04 0.79 2.96
C ALA A 73 -1.17 1.17 1.49
N ALA A 74 -1.77 2.34 1.19
CA ALA A 74 -1.90 2.83 -0.18
C ALA A 74 -0.54 3.15 -0.83
N ALA A 75 0.41 3.69 -0.07
CA ALA A 75 1.76 3.94 -0.56
C ALA A 75 2.49 2.64 -0.94
N ARG A 76 2.35 1.59 -0.14
CA ARG A 76 2.91 0.26 -0.40
C ARG A 76 2.26 -0.39 -1.62
N GLY A 77 0.93 -0.31 -1.74
CA GLY A 77 0.21 -0.80 -2.91
C GLY A 77 0.62 -0.06 -4.19
N LEU A 78 0.75 1.27 -4.14
CA LEU A 78 1.30 2.06 -5.25
C LEU A 78 2.71 1.58 -5.64
N ASN A 79 3.58 1.31 -4.67
CA ASN A 79 4.94 0.81 -4.92
C ASN A 79 4.94 -0.55 -5.64
N PHE A 80 3.99 -1.43 -5.31
CA PHE A 80 3.82 -2.69 -6.06
C PHE A 80 3.52 -2.41 -7.53
N PHE A 81 2.55 -1.55 -7.84
CA PHE A 81 2.19 -1.23 -9.23
C PHE A 81 3.29 -0.47 -9.99
N GLU A 82 4.17 0.25 -9.30
CA GLU A 82 5.32 0.91 -9.92
C GLU A 82 6.49 -0.05 -10.20
N SER A 83 6.75 -1.00 -9.30
CA SER A 83 7.97 -1.84 -9.31
C SER A 83 7.71 -3.32 -9.57
N LYS A 84 6.45 -3.77 -9.54
CA LYS A 84 6.02 -5.18 -9.59
C LYS A 84 6.56 -6.02 -8.43
N ARG A 85 6.85 -5.38 -7.31
CA ARG A 85 7.35 -6.01 -6.08
C ARG A 85 6.77 -5.32 -4.87
N MET A 86 6.35 -6.12 -3.89
CA MET A 86 5.97 -5.55 -2.59
C MET A 86 7.20 -4.91 -1.93
N PRO A 87 7.01 -3.75 -1.28
CA PRO A 87 8.05 -3.15 -0.47
C PRO A 87 8.45 -4.07 0.68
N PHE A 88 9.67 -3.85 1.20
CA PHE A 88 10.19 -4.64 2.31
C PHE A 88 9.28 -4.53 3.54
N GLU A 89 9.03 -5.69 4.14
CA GLU A 89 8.34 -5.82 5.41
C GLU A 89 8.89 -7.00 6.22
N VAL A 90 8.70 -6.92 7.53
CA VAL A 90 8.78 -8.04 8.46
C VAL A 90 7.48 -8.00 9.25
N CYS A 91 6.64 -8.99 9.06
CA CYS A 91 5.36 -9.12 9.73
C CYS A 91 5.35 -10.40 10.56
N SER A 92 5.21 -10.27 11.88
CA SER A 92 5.15 -11.36 12.83
C SER A 92 4.14 -11.04 13.94
N GLU A 93 3.32 -12.01 14.30
CA GLU A 93 2.41 -11.91 15.44
C GLU A 93 3.05 -12.40 16.75
N GLY A 94 4.28 -12.91 16.71
CA GLY A 94 4.98 -13.46 17.87
C GLY A 94 5.20 -12.44 18.99
N ALA A 95 5.22 -12.93 20.24
CA ALA A 95 5.46 -12.11 21.43
C ALA A 95 6.83 -11.42 21.37
N ALA A 96 6.85 -10.12 21.58
CA ALA A 96 8.06 -9.29 21.58
C ALA A 96 8.90 -9.36 20.28
N ASP A 97 8.33 -9.88 19.18
CA ASP A 97 8.97 -9.83 17.87
C ASP A 97 8.94 -8.39 17.32
N VAL A 98 9.83 -8.12 16.38
CA VAL A 98 9.95 -6.81 15.75
C VAL A 98 9.22 -6.85 14.40
N GLN A 99 8.23 -6.01 14.24
CA GLN A 99 7.64 -5.71 12.94
C GLN A 99 8.36 -4.54 12.29
N GLN A 100 8.46 -4.59 10.95
CA GLN A 100 9.08 -3.55 10.17
C GLN A 100 8.33 -3.37 8.85
N VAL A 101 7.99 -2.13 8.53
CA VAL A 101 7.28 -1.79 7.31
C VAL A 101 8.01 -0.68 6.57
N SER A 102 8.03 -0.74 5.26
CA SER A 102 8.60 0.32 4.44
C SER A 102 7.71 0.68 3.25
N CYS A 103 7.79 1.95 2.84
CA CYS A 103 7.28 2.42 1.55
C CYS A 103 8.29 3.35 0.88
N MET A 104 8.07 3.62 -0.40
CA MET A 104 8.87 4.53 -1.19
C MET A 104 7.99 5.57 -1.88
N ILE A 105 8.33 6.85 -1.72
CA ILE A 105 7.80 7.94 -2.55
C ILE A 105 8.73 8.08 -3.74
N ASN A 106 8.32 7.56 -4.90
CA ASN A 106 9.09 7.64 -6.14
C ASN A 106 8.60 8.83 -6.98
N PHE A 107 9.51 9.72 -7.35
CA PHE A 107 9.20 10.94 -8.10
C PHE A 107 9.39 10.80 -9.60
N GLY A 108 10.03 9.75 -10.07
CA GLY A 108 10.29 9.48 -11.47
C GLY A 108 9.42 8.36 -12.04
N ARG A 109 9.51 8.14 -13.33
CA ARG A 109 8.86 7.01 -14.03
C ARG A 109 9.46 5.67 -13.58
N TRP A 110 10.70 5.69 -13.15
CA TRP A 110 11.49 4.63 -12.52
C TRP A 110 12.49 5.23 -11.53
N LEU A 111 13.07 4.42 -10.70
CA LEU A 111 14.08 4.86 -9.74
C LEU A 111 15.31 5.43 -10.47
N ASN A 112 15.76 6.60 -10.04
CA ASN A 112 16.85 7.38 -10.63
C ASN A 112 16.56 7.89 -12.06
N ASP A 113 15.32 8.29 -12.34
CA ASP A 113 14.97 8.99 -13.58
C ASP A 113 15.65 10.35 -13.61
N LEU A 114 16.39 10.64 -14.70
CA LEU A 114 17.20 11.85 -14.83
C LEU A 114 16.38 13.08 -15.29
N ASN A 115 15.12 12.89 -15.65
CA ASN A 115 14.24 13.95 -16.12
C ASN A 115 13.10 14.27 -15.15
N TYR A 116 12.66 13.27 -14.35
CA TYR A 116 11.57 13.38 -13.40
C TYR A 116 12.08 13.05 -12.01
N TYR A 117 12.15 14.06 -11.17
CA TYR A 117 12.66 13.98 -9.79
C TYR A 117 12.12 15.15 -8.96
N PHE A 118 12.17 15.05 -7.67
CA PHE A 118 11.81 16.16 -6.79
C PHE A 118 13.02 17.08 -6.58
N ASP A 119 12.85 18.35 -6.94
CA ASP A 119 13.84 19.40 -6.74
C ASP A 119 13.39 20.32 -5.60
N ALA A 120 13.88 20.06 -4.40
CA ALA A 120 13.50 20.81 -3.19
C ALA A 120 13.80 22.32 -3.29
N THR A 121 14.76 22.73 -4.15
CA THR A 121 15.13 24.14 -4.31
C THR A 121 14.07 24.98 -5.04
N ARG A 122 13.08 24.33 -5.66
CA ARG A 122 11.93 24.98 -6.31
C ARG A 122 10.79 25.33 -5.37
N PHE A 123 10.87 24.89 -4.11
CA PHE A 123 9.84 25.04 -3.10
C PHE A 123 10.35 25.94 -1.98
N ASN A 124 9.45 26.63 -1.28
CA ASN A 124 9.81 27.58 -0.23
C ASN A 124 10.12 26.89 1.09
N ASN A 125 9.31 25.91 1.47
CA ASN A 125 9.45 25.18 2.73
C ASN A 125 8.98 23.72 2.57
N PRO A 126 9.70 22.92 1.78
CA PRO A 126 9.31 21.52 1.56
C PRO A 126 9.54 20.70 2.82
N GLN A 127 8.50 20.00 3.26
CA GLN A 127 8.49 19.17 4.47
C GLN A 127 7.90 17.80 4.16
N LEU A 128 8.47 16.75 4.74
CA LEU A 128 7.85 15.44 4.84
C LEU A 128 7.21 15.29 6.21
N ARG A 129 5.92 15.00 6.25
CA ARG A 129 5.13 14.79 7.47
C ARG A 129 4.66 13.35 7.52
N ILE A 130 4.84 12.70 8.66
CA ILE A 130 4.44 11.30 8.87
C ILE A 130 3.61 11.26 10.14
N THR A 131 2.31 11.00 9.99
CA THR A 131 1.36 10.87 11.11
C THR A 131 1.17 9.39 11.43
N HIS A 132 1.37 9.05 12.68
CA HIS A 132 1.24 7.69 13.18
C HIS A 132 0.55 7.67 14.55
N ALA A 133 -0.10 6.55 14.85
CA ALA A 133 -0.68 6.26 16.15
C ALA A 133 -0.56 4.75 16.40
N LEU A 134 0.56 4.35 17.03
CA LEU A 134 0.82 2.93 17.33
C LEU A 134 -0.26 2.38 18.25
N THR A 135 -0.83 1.27 17.87
CA THR A 135 -1.80 0.54 18.69
C THR A 135 -1.06 -0.15 19.83
N ILE A 136 -1.09 0.46 21.03
CA ILE A 136 -0.39 -0.07 22.19
C ILE A 136 -1.23 -1.12 22.89
N SER A 137 -0.76 -2.36 22.88
CA SER A 137 -1.44 -3.50 23.49
C SER A 137 -0.46 -4.65 23.78
N ALA A 138 -0.78 -5.45 24.79
CA ALA A 138 0.01 -6.65 25.11
C ALA A 138 -0.30 -7.83 24.16
N THR A 139 -1.42 -7.79 23.44
CA THR A 139 -1.96 -8.94 22.67
C THR A 139 -2.28 -8.63 21.21
N VAL A 140 -2.71 -7.39 20.91
CA VAL A 140 -3.17 -7.00 19.58
C VAL A 140 -2.50 -5.71 19.10
N GLY A 141 -1.25 -5.50 19.46
CA GLY A 141 -0.53 -4.28 19.12
C GLY A 141 0.91 -4.31 19.60
N PHE A 142 1.48 -3.11 19.78
CA PHE A 142 2.91 -2.91 20.04
C PHE A 142 3.19 -2.53 21.50
N ALA A 143 4.43 -2.74 21.93
CA ALA A 143 4.93 -2.27 23.22
C ALA A 143 5.22 -0.76 23.14
N THR A 144 4.81 -0.03 24.17
CA THR A 144 5.01 1.43 24.28
C THR A 144 6.48 1.83 24.14
N GLY A 145 6.75 2.92 23.43
CA GLY A 145 8.09 3.50 23.28
C GLY A 145 9.07 2.69 22.42
N THR A 146 8.59 1.68 21.67
CA THR A 146 9.44 0.86 20.80
C THR A 146 9.50 1.34 19.37
N GLY A 147 8.63 2.29 18.97
CA GLY A 147 8.58 2.83 17.63
C GLY A 147 9.89 3.49 17.20
N LYS A 148 10.36 3.19 15.99
CA LYS A 148 11.53 3.81 15.36
C LYS A 148 11.23 4.20 13.92
N LEU A 149 11.77 5.35 13.51
CA LEU A 149 11.62 5.88 12.15
C LEU A 149 12.98 6.04 11.48
N THR A 150 13.10 5.54 10.26
CA THR A 150 14.19 5.85 9.35
C THR A 150 13.64 6.44 8.06
N VAL A 151 14.13 7.62 7.67
CA VAL A 151 13.81 8.27 6.40
C VAL A 151 15.08 8.53 5.63
N ARG A 152 15.13 7.99 4.42
CA ARG A 152 16.28 8.08 3.52
C ARG A 152 15.86 8.69 2.19
N ALA A 153 16.58 9.71 1.73
CA ALA A 153 16.45 10.29 0.40
C ALA A 153 17.50 9.67 -0.53
N ARG A 154 17.08 9.22 -1.71
CA ARG A 154 17.97 8.82 -2.80
C ARG A 154 18.25 10.05 -3.68
N LEU A 155 19.48 10.56 -3.61
CA LEU A 155 19.93 11.77 -4.31
C LEU A 155 20.61 11.40 -5.62
N ILE A 156 20.41 12.25 -6.66
CA ILE A 156 21.12 12.16 -7.94
C ILE A 156 22.17 13.25 -7.96
N GLU A 157 23.46 12.86 -7.84
CA GLU A 157 24.58 13.81 -7.81
C GLU A 157 25.05 14.22 -9.21
N GLU A 158 24.92 13.32 -10.19
CA GLU A 158 25.43 13.56 -11.54
C GLU A 158 24.53 12.94 -12.60
N GLY A 159 24.44 13.57 -13.77
CA GLY A 159 23.76 13.02 -14.94
C GLY A 159 22.37 13.57 -15.19
N VAL A 160 21.91 14.52 -14.38
CA VAL A 160 20.62 15.19 -14.60
C VAL A 160 20.65 15.93 -15.95
N THR A 161 19.66 15.68 -16.80
CA THR A 161 19.62 16.18 -18.19
C THR A 161 18.60 17.29 -18.43
N GLY A 162 17.83 17.64 -17.40
CA GLY A 162 16.81 18.67 -17.46
C GLY A 162 15.55 18.26 -16.68
N TYR A 163 15.09 19.15 -15.86
CA TYR A 163 13.90 18.95 -15.06
C TYR A 163 12.65 19.01 -15.94
N LYS A 164 11.80 18.00 -15.86
CA LYS A 164 10.51 17.92 -16.54
C LYS A 164 9.33 17.76 -15.58
N GLY A 165 9.60 17.84 -14.28
CA GLY A 165 8.58 17.64 -13.27
C GLY A 165 8.83 16.45 -12.34
N PHE A 166 7.82 16.10 -11.57
CA PHE A 166 7.83 14.95 -10.68
C PHE A 166 6.46 14.29 -10.59
N LEU A 167 6.43 13.01 -10.26
CA LEU A 167 5.20 12.28 -10.00
C LEU A 167 4.71 12.54 -8.59
N SER A 168 3.44 12.87 -8.49
CA SER A 168 2.69 13.04 -7.25
C SER A 168 1.61 11.98 -7.18
N ALA A 169 1.35 11.44 -5.99
CA ALA A 169 0.20 10.59 -5.74
C ALA A 169 -0.62 11.16 -4.58
N LYS A 170 -1.94 11.22 -4.74
CA LYS A 170 -2.85 11.75 -3.72
C LYS A 170 -4.15 10.96 -3.70
N GLU A 171 -4.66 10.72 -2.51
CA GLU A 171 -6.05 10.36 -2.35
C GLU A 171 -6.92 11.59 -2.68
N VAL A 172 -7.75 11.45 -3.71
CA VAL A 172 -8.63 12.54 -4.19
C VAL A 172 -9.91 12.57 -3.40
N ILE A 173 -10.44 11.39 -3.08
CA ILE A 173 -11.67 11.21 -2.31
C ILE A 173 -11.61 9.90 -1.53
N SER A 174 -12.16 9.94 -0.31
CA SER A 174 -12.45 8.79 0.52
C SER A 174 -13.94 8.80 0.88
N TYR A 175 -14.59 7.64 0.83
CA TYR A 175 -16.01 7.52 1.12
C TYR A 175 -16.37 6.09 1.54
N THR A 176 -17.53 5.91 2.14
CA THR A 176 -18.12 4.58 2.33
C THR A 176 -19.10 4.31 1.20
N SER A 177 -18.95 3.17 0.51
CA SER A 177 -19.88 2.75 -0.56
C SER A 177 -21.24 2.38 0.03
N GLY A 178 -22.27 2.45 -0.81
CA GLY A 178 -23.58 1.88 -0.52
C GLY A 178 -23.66 0.40 -0.95
N THR A 179 -24.82 -0.20 -0.75
CA THR A 179 -25.08 -1.60 -1.15
C THR A 179 -25.66 -1.73 -2.56
N SER A 180 -25.84 -0.62 -3.29
CA SER A 180 -26.34 -0.61 -4.66
C SER A 180 -26.23 0.79 -5.30
N GLY A 181 -26.40 0.85 -6.62
CA GLY A 181 -26.39 2.07 -7.42
C GLY A 181 -25.00 2.56 -7.77
N ASP A 182 -24.95 3.59 -8.61
CA ASP A 182 -23.70 4.17 -9.07
C ASP A 182 -23.29 5.35 -8.20
N ARG A 183 -22.02 5.40 -7.81
CA ARG A 183 -21.38 6.56 -7.22
C ARG A 183 -20.66 7.35 -8.31
N GLU A 184 -21.04 8.61 -8.46
CA GLU A 184 -20.38 9.57 -9.33
C GLU A 184 -19.32 10.37 -8.55
N ILE A 185 -18.14 10.50 -9.10
CA ILE A 185 -16.98 11.18 -8.49
C ILE A 185 -16.36 12.10 -9.52
N ASP A 186 -16.34 13.41 -9.22
CA ASP A 186 -15.64 14.40 -10.04
C ASP A 186 -14.12 14.31 -9.77
N LEU A 187 -13.33 14.23 -10.83
CA LEU A 187 -11.88 14.13 -10.75
C LEU A 187 -11.17 15.45 -11.11
N PRO A 188 -10.05 15.80 -10.44
CA PRO A 188 -9.30 17.03 -10.71
C PRO A 188 -8.68 17.00 -12.11
N ARG A 189 -8.62 18.16 -12.78
CA ARG A 189 -8.15 18.26 -14.18
C ARG A 189 -6.82 19.00 -14.35
N ASN A 190 -6.14 19.31 -13.25
CA ASN A 190 -5.00 20.21 -13.28
C ASN A 190 -3.74 19.61 -13.90
N TYR A 191 -3.58 18.26 -13.79
CA TYR A 191 -2.35 17.56 -14.17
C TYR A 191 -2.65 16.28 -14.95
N PRO A 192 -1.76 15.84 -15.85
CA PRO A 192 -1.90 14.57 -16.54
C PRO A 192 -1.92 13.38 -15.57
N TYR A 193 -2.77 12.38 -15.81
CA TYR A 193 -2.85 11.16 -15.02
C TYR A 193 -1.95 10.07 -15.63
N ARG A 194 -1.01 9.58 -14.83
CA ARG A 194 -0.22 8.39 -15.17
C ARG A 194 -0.99 7.11 -14.85
N MET A 195 -1.61 7.08 -13.68
CA MET A 195 -2.31 5.91 -13.15
C MET A 195 -3.38 6.36 -12.14
N MET A 196 -4.48 5.65 -12.10
CA MET A 196 -5.49 5.75 -11.05
C MET A 196 -5.49 4.45 -10.24
N LEU A 197 -5.53 4.56 -8.91
CA LEU A 197 -5.75 3.43 -8.03
C LEU A 197 -7.13 3.56 -7.40
N LEU A 198 -7.85 2.45 -7.37
CA LEU A 198 -9.15 2.32 -6.74
C LEU A 198 -9.01 1.38 -5.54
N LYS A 199 -9.41 1.84 -4.36
CA LYS A 199 -9.42 1.07 -3.11
C LYS A 199 -10.84 0.76 -2.71
N ALA A 200 -11.12 -0.47 -2.32
CA ALA A 200 -12.42 -0.88 -1.78
C ALA A 200 -12.22 -1.93 -0.70
N LEU A 201 -12.20 -1.49 0.56
CA LEU A 201 -11.85 -2.29 1.72
C LEU A 201 -13.10 -2.71 2.49
N LEU A 202 -13.33 -4.00 2.57
CA LEU A 202 -14.32 -4.64 3.44
C LEU A 202 -13.82 -6.06 3.75
N THR A 203 -13.71 -6.40 5.02
CA THR A 203 -13.23 -7.72 5.46
C THR A 203 -14.05 -8.85 4.86
N THR A 204 -13.38 -9.87 4.34
CA THR A 204 -13.94 -11.04 3.63
C THR A 204 -14.60 -10.73 2.27
N TYR A 205 -14.36 -9.54 1.72
CA TYR A 205 -14.86 -9.16 0.40
C TYR A 205 -13.72 -8.78 -0.53
N THR A 206 -13.72 -9.29 -1.74
CA THR A 206 -12.84 -8.81 -2.81
C THR A 206 -13.27 -7.41 -3.26
N HIS A 207 -12.41 -6.70 -3.96
CA HIS A 207 -12.75 -5.39 -4.50
C HIS A 207 -14.03 -5.46 -5.39
N ALA A 208 -14.16 -6.50 -6.21
CA ALA A 208 -15.31 -6.71 -7.10
C ALA A 208 -16.63 -6.90 -6.37
N GLU A 209 -16.61 -7.47 -5.17
CA GLU A 209 -17.81 -7.66 -4.33
C GLU A 209 -18.22 -6.37 -3.61
N VAL A 210 -17.32 -5.41 -3.46
CA VAL A 210 -17.63 -4.08 -2.91
C VAL A 210 -18.03 -3.10 -4.02
N LEU A 211 -17.24 -3.01 -5.09
CA LEU A 211 -17.46 -2.16 -6.26
C LEU A 211 -17.39 -3.01 -7.53
N SER A 212 -18.53 -3.35 -8.11
CA SER A 212 -18.64 -4.35 -9.17
C SER A 212 -18.23 -3.86 -10.56
N LYS A 213 -18.25 -2.54 -10.79
CA LYS A 213 -17.96 -1.97 -12.12
C LYS A 213 -17.43 -0.54 -12.01
N HIS A 214 -16.56 -0.16 -12.94
CA HIS A 214 -16.04 1.19 -13.04
C HIS A 214 -16.11 1.73 -14.48
N LYS A 215 -16.48 3.01 -14.61
CA LYS A 215 -16.51 3.74 -15.88
C LYS A 215 -15.87 5.10 -15.72
N LEU A 216 -14.96 5.46 -16.60
CA LEU A 216 -14.43 6.82 -16.69
C LEU A 216 -15.11 7.54 -17.86
N SER A 217 -15.79 8.63 -17.55
CA SER A 217 -16.45 9.52 -18.51
C SER A 217 -15.69 10.81 -18.68
N LEU A 218 -15.41 11.17 -19.89
CA LEU A 218 -14.77 12.44 -20.30
C LEU A 218 -15.77 13.26 -21.12
N ASP A 219 -15.98 14.53 -20.72
CA ASP A 219 -16.89 15.47 -21.39
C ASP A 219 -18.30 14.89 -21.64
N ALA A 220 -18.91 14.40 -20.55
CA ALA A 220 -20.26 13.81 -20.58
C ALA A 220 -20.40 12.66 -21.60
N ASP A 221 -19.48 11.70 -21.53
CA ASP A 221 -19.37 10.50 -22.39
C ASP A 221 -18.94 10.80 -23.84
N ALA A 222 -18.40 11.98 -24.14
CA ALA A 222 -17.80 12.23 -25.46
C ALA A 222 -16.60 11.30 -25.73
N ALA A 223 -15.90 10.90 -24.66
CA ALA A 223 -14.96 9.79 -24.67
C ALA A 223 -15.07 8.96 -23.37
N VAL A 224 -14.92 7.64 -23.50
CA VAL A 224 -15.00 6.69 -22.38
C VAL A 224 -13.75 5.79 -22.43
N PRO A 225 -12.68 6.13 -21.73
CA PRO A 225 -11.44 5.34 -21.73
C PRO A 225 -11.62 3.90 -21.29
N PHE A 226 -12.48 3.67 -20.30
CA PHE A 226 -12.88 2.33 -19.84
C PHE A 226 -14.30 2.33 -19.27
N ASN A 227 -14.95 1.17 -19.35
CA ASN A 227 -16.26 0.88 -18.79
C ASN A 227 -16.35 -0.63 -18.53
N ASP A 228 -15.64 -1.08 -17.50
CA ASP A 228 -15.29 -2.49 -17.30
C ASP A 228 -15.79 -2.99 -15.95
N TYR A 229 -16.05 -4.28 -15.85
CA TYR A 229 -16.25 -4.93 -14.57
C TYR A 229 -14.94 -4.96 -13.77
N THR A 230 -15.06 -4.90 -12.47
CA THR A 230 -13.91 -4.89 -11.56
C THR A 230 -13.07 -6.17 -11.67
N GLU A 231 -13.72 -7.32 -11.91
CA GLU A 231 -13.04 -8.59 -12.17
C GLU A 231 -12.12 -8.53 -13.40
N ASP A 232 -12.61 -7.92 -14.51
CA ASP A 232 -11.82 -7.74 -15.74
C ASP A 232 -10.61 -6.82 -15.50
N LEU A 233 -10.78 -5.79 -14.66
CA LEU A 233 -9.68 -4.89 -14.28
C LEU A 233 -8.66 -5.62 -13.41
N ALA A 234 -9.09 -6.47 -12.48
CA ALA A 234 -8.21 -7.30 -11.65
C ALA A 234 -7.40 -8.30 -12.50
N GLU A 235 -8.03 -8.93 -13.52
CA GLU A 235 -7.33 -9.81 -14.46
C GLU A 235 -6.26 -9.05 -15.24
N ARG A 236 -6.56 -7.86 -15.76
CA ARG A 236 -5.56 -7.00 -16.43
C ARG A 236 -4.42 -6.60 -15.49
N ASN A 237 -4.71 -6.35 -14.22
CA ASN A 237 -3.66 -6.09 -13.24
C ASN A 237 -2.70 -7.27 -13.09
N ILE A 238 -3.20 -8.51 -13.11
CA ILE A 238 -2.35 -9.71 -13.09
C ILE A 238 -1.48 -9.78 -14.36
N GLU A 239 -2.05 -9.48 -15.53
CA GLU A 239 -1.30 -9.48 -16.80
C GLU A 239 -0.22 -8.38 -16.81
N ASP A 240 -0.55 -7.18 -16.35
CA ASP A 240 0.34 -6.03 -16.40
C ASP A 240 1.40 -6.03 -15.31
N PHE A 241 1.04 -6.43 -14.08
CA PHE A 241 1.87 -6.28 -12.89
C PHE A 241 2.29 -7.62 -12.25
N GLY A 242 1.57 -8.70 -12.49
CA GLY A 242 1.77 -10.00 -11.84
C GLY A 242 1.03 -10.09 -10.51
N TYR A 243 1.38 -11.11 -9.71
CA TYR A 243 0.86 -11.28 -8.36
C TYR A 243 1.74 -10.56 -7.34
N ALA A 244 1.10 -9.95 -6.34
CA ALA A 244 1.78 -9.51 -5.13
C ALA A 244 2.02 -10.71 -4.21
N GLU A 245 3.10 -10.67 -3.44
CA GLU A 245 3.49 -11.72 -2.50
C GLU A 245 3.63 -11.12 -1.11
N GLN A 246 3.15 -11.83 -0.10
CA GLN A 246 3.33 -11.48 1.31
C GLN A 246 3.71 -12.73 2.10
N VAL A 247 4.66 -12.56 3.04
CA VAL A 247 5.02 -13.58 4.02
C VAL A 247 4.74 -13.02 5.42
N LYS A 248 3.89 -13.72 6.17
CA LYS A 248 3.50 -13.34 7.53
C LYS A 248 3.72 -14.51 8.49
N GLU A 249 4.24 -14.21 9.68
CA GLU A 249 4.28 -15.14 10.80
C GLU A 249 3.04 -14.93 11.67
N ILE A 250 2.19 -15.92 11.71
CA ILE A 250 0.87 -15.89 12.32
C ILE A 250 0.89 -16.70 13.61
N LEU A 251 0.29 -16.20 14.68
CA LEU A 251 0.08 -16.91 15.91
C LEU A 251 -1.32 -17.54 15.91
N SER A 252 -1.43 -18.79 15.47
CA SER A 252 -2.71 -19.48 15.34
C SER A 252 -2.74 -20.81 16.10
N ALA A 253 -3.94 -21.14 16.60
CA ALA A 253 -4.31 -22.45 17.08
C ALA A 253 -5.28 -23.11 16.07
N ASP A 254 -5.86 -24.23 16.45
CA ASP A 254 -6.94 -24.91 15.73
C ASP A 254 -8.05 -23.93 15.27
N ASN A 255 -8.42 -24.02 13.98
CA ASN A 255 -9.42 -23.15 13.35
C ASN A 255 -9.16 -21.63 13.54
N GLY A 256 -7.91 -21.24 13.65
CA GLY A 256 -7.52 -19.84 13.69
C GLY A 256 -7.79 -19.15 12.36
N THR A 257 -8.26 -17.91 12.40
CA THR A 257 -8.35 -17.02 11.24
C THR A 257 -7.22 -16.02 11.30
N CYS A 258 -6.71 -15.60 10.13
CA CYS A 258 -5.77 -14.50 10.03
C CYS A 258 -6.10 -13.63 8.81
N LEU A 259 -5.77 -12.37 8.90
CA LEU A 259 -5.92 -11.39 7.83
C LEU A 259 -4.56 -11.15 7.16
N MET A 260 -4.60 -11.03 5.84
CA MET A 260 -3.45 -10.69 5.01
C MET A 260 -3.68 -9.33 4.34
N ASP A 261 -2.61 -8.64 3.97
CA ASP A 261 -2.70 -7.38 3.21
C ASP A 261 -2.97 -7.58 1.71
N LEU A 262 -3.07 -8.83 1.29
CA LEU A 262 -3.37 -9.18 -0.10
C LEU A 262 -4.80 -9.69 -0.21
N TYR A 263 -5.57 -9.04 -1.05
CA TYR A 263 -6.93 -9.45 -1.41
C TYR A 263 -6.93 -10.28 -2.68
N ASN A 264 -8.03 -10.98 -2.91
CA ASN A 264 -8.19 -11.89 -4.03
C ASN A 264 -7.04 -12.90 -4.08
N ILE A 265 -6.82 -13.58 -2.93
CA ILE A 265 -5.73 -14.55 -2.75
C ILE A 265 -5.96 -15.73 -3.69
N ARG A 266 -4.94 -16.04 -4.50
CA ARG A 266 -4.96 -17.15 -5.47
C ARG A 266 -4.15 -18.34 -5.03
N ARG A 267 -3.21 -18.13 -4.12
CA ARG A 267 -2.35 -19.17 -3.58
C ARG A 267 -1.97 -18.84 -2.16
N ALA A 268 -2.07 -19.82 -1.29
CA ALA A 268 -1.56 -19.75 0.07
C ALA A 268 -0.83 -21.03 0.43
N ASN A 269 0.38 -20.91 0.94
CA ASN A 269 1.15 -21.99 1.51
C ASN A 269 1.40 -21.69 2.98
N VAL A 270 1.15 -22.64 3.85
CA VAL A 270 1.39 -22.46 5.27
C VAL A 270 2.26 -23.59 5.80
N ARG A 271 3.11 -23.26 6.78
CA ARG A 271 3.95 -24.24 7.46
C ARG A 271 4.13 -23.87 8.93
N THR A 272 4.16 -24.86 9.80
CA THR A 272 4.57 -24.66 11.19
C THR A 272 6.08 -24.53 11.28
N LYS A 273 6.59 -23.78 12.26
CA LYS A 273 8.03 -23.72 12.58
C LYS A 273 8.53 -24.94 13.33
N THR A 274 7.63 -25.79 13.87
CA THR A 274 7.99 -27.01 14.60
C THR A 274 7.81 -28.24 13.73
N ALA A 275 8.76 -29.19 13.80
CA ALA A 275 8.75 -30.40 12.99
C ALA A 275 7.64 -31.41 13.35
N GLN A 276 6.95 -31.20 14.47
CA GLN A 276 5.97 -32.14 15.03
C GLN A 276 4.53 -31.72 14.75
N GLN A 277 4.33 -30.68 13.95
CA GLN A 277 3.00 -30.14 13.65
C GLN A 277 2.82 -29.95 12.15
N LEU A 278 1.58 -30.06 11.68
CA LEU A 278 1.17 -29.74 10.32
C LEU A 278 0.19 -28.57 10.34
N ALA A 279 0.37 -27.64 9.42
CA ALA A 279 -0.58 -26.57 9.17
C ALA A 279 -1.18 -26.71 7.78
N PHE A 280 -2.45 -26.40 7.66
CA PHE A 280 -3.20 -26.38 6.40
C PHE A 280 -4.03 -25.13 6.29
N VAL A 281 -4.22 -24.64 5.07
CA VAL A 281 -5.26 -23.65 4.76
C VAL A 281 -6.54 -24.41 4.51
N GLU A 282 -7.55 -24.18 5.33
CA GLU A 282 -8.87 -24.80 5.20
C GLU A 282 -9.76 -24.02 4.23
N THR A 283 -9.78 -22.68 4.39
CA THR A 283 -10.53 -21.78 3.50
C THR A 283 -9.77 -20.50 3.22
N ILE A 284 -10.04 -19.90 2.08
CA ILE A 284 -9.59 -18.57 1.68
C ILE A 284 -10.82 -17.75 1.36
N ASP A 285 -10.98 -16.60 1.99
CA ASP A 285 -12.09 -15.68 1.77
C ASP A 285 -11.55 -14.26 1.66
N ALA A 286 -11.41 -13.77 0.42
CA ALA A 286 -10.76 -12.52 0.05
C ALA A 286 -9.32 -12.40 0.58
N GLU A 287 -9.10 -11.78 1.73
CA GLU A 287 -7.82 -11.64 2.45
C GLU A 287 -7.71 -12.55 3.66
N GLN A 288 -8.80 -13.22 4.05
CA GLN A 288 -8.84 -14.05 5.25
C GLN A 288 -8.44 -15.48 4.94
N LEU A 289 -7.55 -16.04 5.75
CA LEU A 289 -7.22 -17.47 5.77
C LEU A 289 -7.82 -18.11 7.02
N THR A 290 -8.49 -19.25 6.87
CA THR A 290 -8.80 -20.15 7.98
C THR A 290 -7.78 -21.26 7.99
N LEU A 291 -7.11 -21.46 9.13
CA LEU A 291 -5.98 -22.37 9.28
C LEU A 291 -6.33 -23.50 10.23
N GLY A 292 -6.05 -24.74 9.82
CA GLY A 292 -6.05 -25.90 10.68
C GLY A 292 -4.64 -26.29 11.12
N VAL A 293 -4.38 -26.47 12.41
CA VAL A 293 -3.09 -26.93 12.94
C VAL A 293 -3.27 -28.26 13.64
N TYR A 294 -2.45 -29.24 13.28
CA TYR A 294 -2.54 -30.60 13.76
C TYR A 294 -1.25 -31.06 14.44
N ASP A 295 -1.37 -31.71 15.60
CA ASP A 295 -0.25 -32.30 16.32
C ASP A 295 0.02 -33.72 15.80
N LEU A 296 1.26 -33.96 15.38
CA LEU A 296 1.72 -35.25 14.92
C LEU A 296 2.16 -36.16 16.07
N ASP A 297 2.43 -35.62 17.26
CA ASP A 297 2.91 -36.38 18.42
C ASP A 297 1.76 -36.87 19.32
N ALA A 298 0.51 -36.64 18.97
CA ALA A 298 -0.67 -37.03 19.74
C ALA A 298 -0.93 -38.55 19.76
N GLY A 299 0.09 -39.37 19.53
CA GLY A 299 0.00 -40.83 19.47
C GLY A 299 -0.56 -41.32 18.12
N ALA A 300 -1.44 -42.33 18.14
CA ALA A 300 -2.01 -42.92 16.91
C ALA A 300 -3.14 -42.03 16.29
N THR A 301 -3.50 -40.91 16.90
CA THR A 301 -4.58 -40.04 16.47
C THR A 301 -4.03 -38.65 16.17
N ILE A 302 -4.20 -38.17 14.96
CA ILE A 302 -3.94 -36.76 14.62
C ILE A 302 -5.00 -35.94 15.32
N ALA A 303 -4.59 -35.07 16.23
CA ALA A 303 -5.48 -34.17 16.99
C ALA A 303 -5.22 -32.72 16.60
N LEU A 304 -6.28 -31.92 16.63
CA LEU A 304 -6.17 -30.47 16.47
C LEU A 304 -5.37 -29.88 17.62
N GLN A 305 -4.48 -28.94 17.31
CA GLN A 305 -3.59 -28.32 18.30
C GLN A 305 -4.31 -27.21 19.06
N ALA A 306 -4.56 -27.41 20.34
CA ALA A 306 -5.28 -26.43 21.17
C ALA A 306 -4.44 -25.21 21.57
N SER A 307 -3.10 -25.32 21.51
CA SER A 307 -2.20 -24.22 21.87
C SER A 307 -1.79 -23.43 20.62
N ALA A 308 -1.79 -22.12 20.69
CA ALA A 308 -1.33 -21.29 19.59
C ALA A 308 0.13 -21.60 19.20
N GLN A 309 0.38 -21.70 17.91
CA GLN A 309 1.66 -22.00 17.30
C GLN A 309 2.02 -20.91 16.28
N ILE A 310 3.31 -20.68 16.07
CA ILE A 310 3.75 -19.78 15.01
C ILE A 310 3.74 -20.54 13.68
N ILE A 311 2.95 -20.00 12.76
CA ILE A 311 2.77 -20.49 11.39
C ILE A 311 3.34 -19.46 10.45
N GLU A 312 4.15 -19.86 9.50
CA GLU A 312 4.53 -18.99 8.39
C GLU A 312 3.54 -19.20 7.25
N ALA A 313 2.88 -18.12 6.85
CA ALA A 313 2.03 -18.07 5.67
C ALA A 313 2.75 -17.32 4.54
N ASP A 314 2.81 -17.94 3.35
CA ASP A 314 3.31 -17.38 2.10
C ASP A 314 2.14 -17.31 1.13
N VAL A 315 1.68 -16.12 0.81
CA VAL A 315 0.49 -15.89 0.01
C VAL A 315 0.78 -15.09 -1.24
N GLN A 316 -0.01 -15.34 -2.29
CA GLN A 316 -0.03 -14.59 -3.53
C GLN A 316 -1.46 -14.11 -3.80
N GLY A 317 -1.62 -12.80 -4.01
CA GLY A 317 -2.90 -12.16 -4.33
C GLY A 317 -2.74 -11.12 -5.45
N SER A 318 -3.86 -10.69 -6.03
CA SER A 318 -3.85 -9.72 -7.13
C SER A 318 -4.10 -8.28 -6.69
N GLU A 319 -4.61 -8.07 -5.50
CA GLU A 319 -5.09 -6.78 -5.02
C GLU A 319 -4.38 -6.40 -3.70
N PRO A 320 -3.12 -5.89 -3.75
CA PRO A 320 -2.41 -5.46 -2.55
C PRO A 320 -3.19 -4.33 -1.87
N TYR A 321 -3.52 -4.48 -0.58
CA TYR A 321 -4.35 -3.55 0.21
C TYR A 321 -5.71 -3.23 -0.43
N SER A 322 -6.32 -4.21 -1.11
CA SER A 322 -7.57 -4.06 -1.86
C SER A 322 -7.51 -2.94 -2.92
N LEU A 323 -6.35 -2.75 -3.56
CA LEU A 323 -6.13 -1.77 -4.60
C LEU A 323 -6.14 -2.42 -5.98
N ILE A 324 -6.82 -1.76 -6.92
CA ILE A 324 -6.75 -2.05 -8.35
C ILE A 324 -6.16 -0.84 -9.06
N ALA A 325 -5.21 -1.07 -9.98
CA ALA A 325 -4.56 -0.04 -10.76
C ALA A 325 -5.16 0.06 -12.17
N ILE A 326 -5.36 1.29 -12.63
CA ILE A 326 -5.78 1.60 -14.00
C ILE A 326 -4.71 2.53 -14.60
N PRO A 327 -3.74 1.98 -15.37
CA PRO A 327 -2.74 2.78 -16.05
C PRO A 327 -3.35 3.51 -17.26
N PHE A 328 -2.95 4.76 -17.49
CA PHE A 328 -3.31 5.52 -18.67
C PHE A 328 -2.16 5.45 -19.69
N GLY A 329 -2.16 4.40 -20.49
CA GLY A 329 -1.10 4.11 -21.45
C GLY A 329 0.17 3.53 -20.80
N ARG A 330 1.30 3.64 -21.50
CA ARG A 330 2.59 3.12 -20.99
C ARG A 330 3.09 3.97 -19.83
N LEU A 331 3.34 3.35 -18.68
CA LEU A 331 3.77 4.04 -17.45
C LEU A 331 5.09 4.82 -17.60
N THR A 332 5.90 4.49 -18.59
CA THR A 332 7.19 5.12 -18.87
C THR A 332 7.12 6.29 -19.87
N GLU A 333 5.99 6.45 -20.59
CA GLU A 333 5.85 7.40 -21.68
C GLU A 333 4.80 8.49 -21.38
N PRO A 334 5.20 9.68 -20.90
CA PRO A 334 4.26 10.74 -20.51
C PRO A 334 3.35 11.22 -21.66
N THR A 335 3.71 10.98 -22.90
CA THR A 335 2.88 11.33 -24.08
C THR A 335 1.62 10.48 -24.19
N ASP A 336 1.63 9.29 -23.58
CA ASP A 336 0.50 8.35 -23.60
C ASP A 336 -0.49 8.61 -22.43
N TRP A 337 -0.07 9.37 -21.41
CA TRP A 337 -0.87 9.59 -20.20
C TRP A 337 -2.11 10.45 -20.50
N LEU A 338 -3.15 10.24 -19.68
CA LEU A 338 -4.38 11.01 -19.84
C LEU A 338 -4.14 12.49 -19.55
N LYS A 339 -4.24 13.31 -20.58
CA LYS A 339 -4.08 14.78 -20.48
C LYS A 339 -5.37 15.39 -19.92
N ALA A 340 -5.54 15.30 -18.61
CA ALA A 340 -6.75 15.70 -17.92
C ALA A 340 -7.15 17.16 -18.16
N ASN A 341 -6.17 18.05 -18.37
CA ASN A 341 -6.40 19.48 -18.68
C ASN A 341 -7.01 19.75 -20.07
N HIS A 342 -7.13 18.73 -20.94
CA HIS A 342 -7.78 18.88 -22.25
C HIS A 342 -9.30 18.68 -22.17
N TYR A 343 -9.83 18.18 -21.06
CA TYR A 343 -11.25 17.88 -20.88
C TYR A 343 -11.94 18.91 -20.00
N GLY A 344 -13.18 19.23 -20.32
CA GLY A 344 -14.04 20.13 -19.55
C GLY A 344 -14.63 19.47 -18.31
N ASP A 345 -14.79 18.13 -18.36
CA ASP A 345 -15.36 17.32 -17.29
C ASP A 345 -14.72 15.92 -17.27
N ILE A 346 -14.37 15.42 -16.08
CA ILE A 346 -13.85 14.06 -15.89
C ILE A 346 -14.58 13.45 -14.69
N LYS A 347 -15.33 12.37 -14.93
CA LYS A 347 -16.11 11.69 -13.90
C LYS A 347 -15.83 10.20 -13.86
N LEU A 348 -15.60 9.71 -12.66
CA LEU A 348 -15.56 8.28 -12.39
C LEU A 348 -16.93 7.84 -11.85
N PHE A 349 -17.49 6.80 -12.45
CA PHE A 349 -18.66 6.11 -11.96
C PHE A 349 -18.25 4.75 -11.43
N SER A 350 -18.68 4.43 -10.20
CA SER A 350 -18.41 3.14 -9.56
C SER A 350 -19.74 2.52 -9.13
N THR A 351 -20.06 1.35 -9.66
CA THR A 351 -21.26 0.60 -9.29
C THR A 351 -21.03 -0.11 -7.96
N GLN A 352 -21.81 0.25 -6.95
CA GLN A 352 -21.68 -0.23 -5.59
C GLN A 352 -22.44 -1.54 -5.39
N ALA A 353 -21.89 -2.47 -4.60
CA ALA A 353 -22.48 -3.78 -4.31
C ALA A 353 -22.48 -4.10 -2.81
N ALA A 354 -21.48 -3.64 -2.03
CA ALA A 354 -21.43 -3.77 -0.59
C ALA A 354 -20.88 -2.49 0.06
N ALA A 355 -21.19 -2.27 1.35
CA ALA A 355 -20.79 -1.09 2.10
C ALA A 355 -19.37 -1.25 2.66
N GLY A 356 -18.37 -0.78 1.93
CA GLY A 356 -16.95 -0.81 2.29
C GLY A 356 -16.32 0.57 2.30
N ALA A 357 -15.11 0.69 2.88
CA ALA A 357 -14.30 1.90 2.84
C ALA A 357 -13.62 2.00 1.46
N CYS A 358 -13.97 3.03 0.70
CA CYS A 358 -13.49 3.21 -0.67
C CYS A 358 -12.70 4.50 -0.81
N SER A 359 -11.68 4.48 -1.66
CA SER A 359 -10.98 5.71 -2.06
C SER A 359 -10.50 5.67 -3.51
N VAL A 360 -10.27 6.86 -4.05
CA VAL A 360 -9.67 7.06 -5.37
C VAL A 360 -8.37 7.81 -5.21
N ILE A 361 -7.31 7.22 -5.72
CA ILE A 361 -5.96 7.78 -5.68
C ILE A 361 -5.52 8.08 -7.11
N LEU A 362 -5.00 9.27 -7.33
CA LEU A 362 -4.45 9.65 -8.64
C LEU A 362 -2.94 9.84 -8.53
N GLN A 363 -2.21 9.19 -9.44
CA GLN A 363 -0.82 9.50 -9.70
C GLN A 363 -0.73 10.44 -10.89
N GLN A 364 -0.18 11.62 -10.67
CA GLN A 364 -0.19 12.75 -11.61
C GLN A 364 1.21 13.30 -11.84
N LEU A 365 1.43 13.88 -13.02
CA LEU A 365 2.67 14.60 -13.33
C LEU A 365 2.53 16.08 -12.98
N HIS A 366 3.37 16.56 -12.08
CA HIS A 366 3.57 17.98 -11.77
C HIS A 366 4.80 18.48 -12.55
N GLU A 367 4.59 19.42 -13.47
CA GLU A 367 5.63 20.05 -14.31
C GLU A 367 6.21 21.32 -13.67
#